data_f5763fb168555e30845c382b90a4c182
#
_entry.id   f5763fb168555e30845c382b90a4c182
#
_cell.length_a   1.000
_cell.length_b   1.000
_cell.length_c   1.000
_cell.angle_alpha   90.00
_cell.angle_beta   90.00
_cell.angle_gamma   90.00
#
_symmetry.space_group_name_H-M   'P 1'
#
loop_
_entity.id
_entity.type
_entity.pdbx_description
1 polymer ?
#
loop_
_entity_poly.entity_id
_entity_poly.type
_entity_poly.pdbx_seq_one_letter_code
_entity_poly.pdbx_strand_id
1 'polypeptide(L)'
;CLLPVIAAAIGWGTNYLAVRMLFHPREERRILGLRVQGVVPKRRQALAEKLGQLVARELFSMEDVRQHLKGDEFVAHVTATIEGKVDEFLQNNLLQMIPMASMFLGSDMVDKIKHSLVESLAKAVPELGDLFVSHLEKNMDVEAVVRDKVAAFSSDKLEEMLLGIMKREFRFIEGVGAVLGFVIGLAQLGILWLM
;
A
#
# COMPACT_ATOMS: atom_id res chain seq x y z
N CYS A 1 -41.12 -33.26 -0.18
CA CYS A 1 -39.66 -33.22 0.15
C CYS A 1 -38.87 -32.12 -0.56
N LEU A 2 -39.50 -31.28 -1.39
CA LEU A 2 -38.80 -30.18 -2.11
C LEU A 2 -38.68 -28.88 -1.31
N LEU A 3 -39.52 -28.65 -0.29
CA LEU A 3 -39.56 -27.42 0.51
C LEU A 3 -38.19 -27.00 1.11
N PRO A 4 -37.45 -27.89 1.80
CA PRO A 4 -36.16 -27.53 2.36
C PRO A 4 -35.10 -27.15 1.30
N VAL A 5 -35.14 -27.81 0.14
CA VAL A 5 -34.22 -27.53 -0.97
C VAL A 5 -34.53 -26.18 -1.60
N ILE A 6 -35.81 -25.88 -1.81
CA ILE A 6 -36.23 -24.57 -2.33
C ILE A 6 -35.89 -23.46 -1.35
N ALA A 7 -36.12 -23.63 -0.07
CA ALA A 7 -35.79 -22.67 0.97
C ALA A 7 -34.28 -22.44 1.08
N ALA A 8 -33.48 -23.51 0.96
CA ALA A 8 -32.01 -23.41 0.91
C ALA A 8 -31.52 -22.60 -0.33
N ALA A 9 -32.12 -22.87 -1.50
CA ALA A 9 -31.79 -22.14 -2.72
C ALA A 9 -32.16 -20.65 -2.63
N ILE A 10 -33.29 -20.32 -2.02
CA ILE A 10 -33.72 -18.95 -1.77
C ILE A 10 -32.77 -18.27 -0.80
N GLY A 11 -32.37 -18.90 0.31
CA GLY A 11 -31.46 -18.35 1.29
C GLY A 11 -30.06 -18.10 0.70
N TRP A 12 -29.54 -19.06 -0.09
CA TRP A 12 -28.31 -18.87 -0.82
C TRP A 12 -28.38 -17.71 -1.83
N GLY A 13 -29.43 -17.71 -2.66
CA GLY A 13 -29.61 -16.70 -3.71
C GLY A 13 -29.78 -15.28 -3.14
N THR A 14 -30.47 -15.14 -2.02
CA THR A 14 -30.64 -13.86 -1.31
C THR A 14 -29.28 -13.33 -0.84
N ASN A 15 -28.48 -14.17 -0.19
CA ASN A 15 -27.15 -13.78 0.29
C ASN A 15 -26.17 -13.50 -0.86
N TYR A 16 -26.18 -14.32 -1.92
CA TYR A 16 -25.43 -14.06 -3.14
C TYR A 16 -25.77 -12.69 -3.75
N LEU A 17 -27.07 -12.38 -3.84
CA LEU A 17 -27.54 -11.10 -4.35
C LEU A 17 -27.10 -9.95 -3.43
N ALA A 18 -27.18 -10.11 -2.11
CA ALA A 18 -26.71 -9.12 -1.15
C ALA A 18 -25.22 -8.82 -1.29
N VAL A 19 -24.38 -9.85 -1.40
CA VAL A 19 -22.94 -9.70 -1.64
C VAL A 19 -22.68 -8.97 -2.97
N ARG A 20 -23.38 -9.34 -4.03
CA ARG A 20 -23.26 -8.68 -5.33
C ARG A 20 -23.68 -7.21 -5.28
N MET A 21 -24.71 -6.88 -4.50
CA MET A 21 -25.19 -5.50 -4.32
C MET A 21 -24.23 -4.61 -3.53
N LEU A 22 -23.24 -5.16 -2.85
CA LEU A 22 -22.16 -4.35 -2.26
C LEU A 22 -21.34 -3.63 -3.33
N PHE A 23 -21.15 -4.25 -4.50
CA PHE A 23 -20.31 -3.72 -5.58
C PHE A 23 -21.10 -3.18 -6.77
N HIS A 24 -22.36 -3.64 -6.96
CA HIS A 24 -23.19 -3.30 -8.10
C HIS A 24 -24.57 -2.77 -7.68
N PRO A 25 -25.16 -1.87 -8.46
CA PRO A 25 -24.59 -1.20 -9.64
C PRO A 25 -23.48 -0.19 -9.28
N ARG A 26 -22.50 -0.01 -10.17
CA ARG A 26 -21.36 0.88 -9.95
C ARG A 26 -21.76 2.35 -9.99
N GLU A 27 -22.70 2.68 -10.86
CA GLU A 27 -23.29 3.99 -10.99
C GLU A 27 -24.69 4.04 -10.35
N GLU A 28 -25.08 5.21 -9.90
CA GLU A 28 -26.43 5.42 -9.36
C GLU A 28 -27.47 5.12 -10.42
N ARG A 29 -28.29 4.11 -10.21
CA ARG A 29 -29.45 3.78 -11.06
C ARG A 29 -30.73 4.00 -10.32
N ARG A 30 -31.73 4.51 -11.02
CA ARG A 30 -33.09 4.61 -10.49
C ARG A 30 -33.88 3.36 -10.87
N ILE A 31 -34.23 2.54 -9.89
CA ILE A 31 -35.03 1.34 -10.06
C ILE A 31 -36.33 1.56 -9.25
N LEU A 32 -37.48 1.54 -9.90
CA LEU A 32 -38.79 1.77 -9.27
C LEU A 32 -38.85 3.07 -8.43
N GLY A 33 -38.20 4.14 -8.87
CA GLY A 33 -38.17 5.42 -8.14
C GLY A 33 -37.13 5.50 -7.01
N LEU A 34 -36.49 4.39 -6.65
CA LEU A 34 -35.42 4.32 -5.64
C LEU A 34 -34.04 4.46 -6.30
N ARG A 35 -33.14 5.19 -5.64
CA ARG A 35 -31.75 5.31 -6.06
C ARG A 35 -30.96 4.12 -5.53
N VAL A 36 -30.52 3.26 -6.42
CA VAL A 36 -29.75 2.05 -6.09
C VAL A 36 -28.33 2.22 -6.60
N GLN A 37 -27.37 2.05 -5.69
CA GLN A 37 -25.95 2.03 -5.99
C GLN A 37 -25.26 1.08 -5.02
N GLY A 38 -24.23 0.38 -5.47
CA GLY A 38 -23.43 -0.47 -4.61
C GLY A 38 -22.78 0.32 -3.47
N VAL A 39 -22.69 -0.31 -2.30
CA VAL A 39 -22.19 0.36 -1.09
C VAL A 39 -20.74 0.80 -1.26
N VAL A 40 -19.89 -0.05 -1.87
CA VAL A 40 -18.47 0.24 -2.10
C VAL A 40 -18.28 1.42 -3.06
N PRO A 41 -18.89 1.44 -4.28
CA PRO A 41 -18.80 2.60 -5.16
C PRO A 41 -19.33 3.89 -4.51
N LYS A 42 -20.43 3.80 -3.78
CA LYS A 42 -21.03 4.95 -3.09
C LYS A 42 -20.12 5.55 -2.02
N ARG A 43 -19.35 4.71 -1.32
CA ARG A 43 -18.48 5.12 -0.20
C ARG A 43 -17.00 5.25 -0.60
N ARG A 44 -16.68 5.21 -1.88
CA ARG A 44 -15.29 5.26 -2.38
C ARG A 44 -14.50 6.44 -1.81
N GLN A 45 -15.09 7.63 -1.80
CA GLN A 45 -14.45 8.83 -1.27
C GLN A 45 -14.12 8.69 0.23
N ALA A 46 -15.11 8.27 1.02
CA ALA A 46 -14.93 8.07 2.46
C ALA A 46 -13.90 6.97 2.77
N LEU A 47 -13.83 5.91 1.94
CA LEU A 47 -12.79 4.89 2.04
C LEU A 47 -11.40 5.47 1.76
N ALA A 48 -11.27 6.29 0.71
CA ALA A 48 -10.02 6.94 0.37
C ALA A 48 -9.52 7.85 1.50
N GLU A 49 -10.40 8.67 2.08
CA GLU A 49 -10.08 9.54 3.22
C GLU A 49 -9.61 8.73 4.43
N LYS A 50 -10.35 7.67 4.79
CA LYS A 50 -9.98 6.82 5.93
C LYS A 50 -8.68 6.06 5.72
N LEU A 51 -8.44 5.56 4.50
CA LEU A 51 -7.17 4.90 4.17
C LEU A 51 -6.01 5.89 4.17
N GLY A 52 -6.21 7.11 3.65
CA GLY A 52 -5.21 8.18 3.72
C GLY A 52 -4.80 8.48 5.16
N GLN A 53 -5.79 8.68 6.03
CA GLN A 53 -5.56 8.93 7.46
C GLN A 53 -4.86 7.76 8.15
N LEU A 54 -5.28 6.52 7.88
CA LEU A 54 -4.70 5.33 8.49
C LEU A 54 -3.22 5.17 8.10
N VAL A 55 -2.94 5.28 6.79
CA VAL A 55 -1.56 5.15 6.29
C VAL A 55 -0.67 6.25 6.86
N ALA A 56 -1.14 7.50 6.86
CA ALA A 56 -0.36 8.62 7.35
C ALA A 56 -0.06 8.53 8.87
N ARG A 57 -0.99 7.99 9.66
CA ARG A 57 -0.85 7.95 11.12
C ARG A 57 -0.20 6.67 11.65
N GLU A 58 -0.54 5.53 11.06
CA GLU A 58 -0.22 4.22 11.63
C GLU A 58 0.85 3.46 10.84
N LEU A 59 0.92 3.68 9.52
CA LEU A 59 1.80 2.89 8.65
C LEU A 59 2.99 3.67 8.11
N PHE A 60 2.92 5.00 8.10
CA PHE A 60 3.99 5.83 7.57
C PHE A 60 4.57 6.71 8.67
N SER A 61 5.77 6.37 9.12
CA SER A 61 6.53 7.13 10.10
C SER A 61 7.76 7.76 9.44
N MET A 62 7.83 9.09 9.43
CA MET A 62 9.03 9.80 9.00
C MET A 62 10.22 9.52 9.93
N GLU A 63 9.94 9.19 11.18
CA GLU A 63 10.99 8.78 12.14
C GLU A 63 11.61 7.44 11.74
N ASP A 64 10.82 6.46 11.26
CA ASP A 64 11.35 5.20 10.76
C ASP A 64 12.24 5.42 9.52
N VAL A 65 11.82 6.32 8.61
CA VAL A 65 12.65 6.71 7.46
C VAL A 65 13.96 7.34 7.93
N ARG A 66 13.90 8.23 8.92
CA ARG A 66 15.08 8.89 9.51
C ARG A 66 16.04 7.89 10.13
N GLN A 67 15.52 6.92 10.89
CA GLN A 67 16.33 5.86 11.51
C GLN A 67 17.00 4.96 10.45
N HIS A 68 16.29 4.61 9.38
CA HIS A 68 16.87 3.84 8.28
C HIS A 68 17.99 4.60 7.56
N LEU A 69 17.84 5.90 7.32
CA LEU A 69 18.87 6.73 6.68
C LEU A 69 20.09 6.96 7.57
N LYS A 70 19.93 6.83 8.90
CA LYS A 70 21.05 6.90 9.87
C LYS A 70 21.63 5.54 10.21
N GLY A 71 21.00 4.46 9.78
CA GLY A 71 21.44 3.11 10.06
C GLY A 71 22.81 2.80 9.47
N ASP A 72 23.63 2.04 10.22
CA ASP A 72 25.01 1.70 9.84
C ASP A 72 25.10 1.07 8.45
N GLU A 73 24.12 0.26 8.06
CA GLU A 73 24.06 -0.39 6.76
C GLU A 73 23.92 0.63 5.62
N PHE A 74 23.01 1.60 5.76
CA PHE A 74 22.79 2.64 4.78
C PHE A 74 24.04 3.55 4.67
N VAL A 75 24.56 4.00 5.81
CA VAL A 75 25.76 4.83 5.87
C VAL A 75 26.96 4.11 5.24
N ALA A 76 27.16 2.83 5.53
CA ALA A 76 28.23 2.03 4.94
C ALA A 76 28.07 1.90 3.41
N HIS A 77 26.85 1.66 2.92
CA HIS A 77 26.58 1.55 1.48
C HIS A 77 26.84 2.86 0.74
N VAL A 78 26.39 3.98 1.32
CA VAL A 78 26.64 5.31 0.75
C VAL A 78 28.11 5.65 0.79
N THR A 79 28.81 5.33 1.89
CA THR A 79 30.26 5.55 2.03
C THR A 79 31.07 4.77 0.98
N ALA A 80 30.73 3.51 0.74
CA ALA A 80 31.36 2.72 -0.31
C ALA A 80 31.13 3.32 -1.72
N THR A 81 29.93 3.85 -1.95
CA THR A 81 29.60 4.55 -3.21
C THR A 81 30.42 5.84 -3.36
N ILE A 82 30.56 6.63 -2.29
CA ILE A 82 31.37 7.86 -2.23
C ILE A 82 32.83 7.50 -2.51
N GLU A 83 33.36 6.46 -1.88
CA GLU A 83 34.74 6.00 -2.07
C GLU A 83 35.03 5.70 -3.54
N GLY A 84 34.14 4.93 -4.20
CA GLY A 84 34.26 4.65 -5.63
C GLY A 84 34.22 5.91 -6.51
N LYS A 85 33.36 6.87 -6.16
CA LYS A 85 33.28 8.16 -6.90
C LYS A 85 34.46 9.05 -6.66
N VAL A 86 35.03 9.07 -5.47
CA VAL A 86 36.27 9.78 -5.16
C VAL A 86 37.45 9.19 -5.94
N ASP A 87 37.52 7.83 -6.01
CA ASP A 87 38.57 7.17 -6.83
C ASP A 87 38.46 7.53 -8.31
N GLU A 88 37.26 7.45 -8.86
CA GLU A 88 36.99 7.83 -10.25
C GLU A 88 37.36 9.29 -10.52
N PHE A 89 37.02 10.18 -9.61
CA PHE A 89 37.36 11.60 -9.72
C PHE A 89 38.86 11.85 -9.66
N LEU A 90 39.56 11.23 -8.71
CA LEU A 90 41.02 11.40 -8.55
C LEU A 90 41.77 10.86 -9.77
N GLN A 91 41.37 9.67 -10.27
CA GLN A 91 42.04 9.04 -11.41
C GLN A 91 41.76 9.76 -12.75
N ASN A 92 40.52 10.10 -13.01
CA ASN A 92 40.10 10.60 -14.32
C ASN A 92 40.22 12.13 -14.47
N ASN A 93 40.01 12.87 -13.39
CA ASN A 93 39.95 14.33 -13.46
C ASN A 93 41.21 14.99 -12.91
N LEU A 94 41.63 14.63 -11.71
CA LEU A 94 42.73 15.35 -11.04
C LEU A 94 44.07 15.02 -11.68
N LEU A 95 44.35 13.76 -12.00
CA LEU A 95 45.63 13.36 -12.63
C LEU A 95 45.69 13.72 -14.11
N GLN A 96 44.56 13.85 -14.80
CA GLN A 96 44.51 14.26 -16.21
C GLN A 96 44.57 15.78 -16.37
N MET A 97 43.93 16.55 -15.46
CA MET A 97 43.93 18.02 -15.52
C MET A 97 45.22 18.65 -15.06
N ILE A 98 46.02 17.98 -14.23
CA ILE A 98 47.29 18.43 -13.73
C ILE A 98 48.36 17.35 -13.94
N PRO A 99 48.93 17.22 -15.17
CA PRO A 99 49.91 16.17 -15.47
C PRO A 99 51.15 16.21 -14.54
N MET A 100 51.47 17.36 -14.00
CA MET A 100 52.58 17.52 -13.03
C MET A 100 52.17 17.08 -11.59
N ALA A 101 50.88 16.97 -11.27
CA ALA A 101 50.45 16.53 -9.94
C ALA A 101 50.90 15.10 -9.63
N SER A 102 50.91 14.21 -10.64
CA SER A 102 51.40 12.84 -10.50
C SER A 102 52.89 12.76 -10.17
N MET A 103 53.65 13.79 -10.52
CA MET A 103 55.09 13.87 -10.30
C MET A 103 55.46 14.47 -8.93
N PHE A 104 54.57 15.30 -8.37
CA PHE A 104 54.74 15.99 -7.07
C PHE A 104 53.94 15.37 -5.93
N LEU A 105 52.78 14.73 -6.22
CA LEU A 105 51.95 14.03 -5.25
C LEU A 105 52.37 12.56 -5.25
N GLY A 106 53.18 12.15 -4.28
CA GLY A 106 53.46 10.73 -4.06
C GLY A 106 52.16 9.95 -3.77
N SER A 107 52.15 8.65 -4.04
CA SER A 107 50.99 7.78 -3.79
C SER A 107 50.37 7.97 -2.40
N ASP A 108 51.22 8.10 -1.37
CA ASP A 108 50.80 8.30 0.02
C ASP A 108 50.01 9.59 0.23
N MET A 109 50.24 10.63 -0.57
CA MET A 109 49.56 11.91 -0.44
C MET A 109 48.17 11.85 -1.10
N VAL A 110 48.07 11.17 -2.24
CA VAL A 110 46.79 10.89 -2.91
C VAL A 110 45.90 10.06 -2.02
N ASP A 111 46.42 9.01 -1.38
CA ASP A 111 45.69 8.15 -0.46
C ASP A 111 45.21 8.90 0.77
N LYS A 112 46.01 9.81 1.33
CA LYS A 112 45.58 10.67 2.45
C LYS A 112 44.48 11.64 2.05
N ILE A 113 44.57 12.24 0.86
CA ILE A 113 43.52 13.12 0.34
C ILE A 113 42.23 12.33 0.13
N LYS A 114 42.32 11.13 -0.49
CA LYS A 114 41.19 10.23 -0.67
C LYS A 114 40.52 9.93 0.67
N HIS A 115 41.31 9.45 1.64
CA HIS A 115 40.79 9.09 2.96
C HIS A 115 40.10 10.26 3.67
N SER A 116 40.74 11.43 3.66
CA SER A 116 40.17 12.64 4.25
C SER A 116 38.88 13.10 3.56
N LEU A 117 38.79 13.00 2.24
CA LEU A 117 37.58 13.32 1.48
C LEU A 117 36.45 12.35 1.78
N VAL A 118 36.74 11.03 1.72
CA VAL A 118 35.75 10.01 2.02
C VAL A 118 35.23 10.14 3.45
N GLU A 119 36.11 10.34 4.43
CA GLU A 119 35.73 10.55 5.83
C GLU A 119 34.87 11.79 6.01
N SER A 120 35.23 12.90 5.39
CA SER A 120 34.48 14.16 5.47
C SER A 120 33.09 14.04 4.84
N LEU A 121 33.01 13.38 3.68
CA LEU A 121 31.74 13.14 2.99
C LEU A 121 30.86 12.13 3.73
N ALA A 122 31.47 11.05 4.28
CA ALA A 122 30.73 10.06 5.07
C ALA A 122 30.11 10.67 6.33
N LYS A 123 30.77 11.60 6.99
CA LYS A 123 30.22 12.35 8.14
C LYS A 123 29.03 13.22 7.77
N ALA A 124 28.94 13.69 6.54
CA ALA A 124 27.81 14.49 6.06
C ALA A 124 26.57 13.63 5.72
N VAL A 125 26.72 12.31 5.52
CA VAL A 125 25.58 11.44 5.12
C VAL A 125 24.41 11.49 6.12
N PRO A 126 24.59 11.36 7.44
CA PRO A 126 23.51 11.46 8.40
C PRO A 126 22.82 12.85 8.40
N GLU A 127 23.58 13.91 8.25
CA GLU A 127 23.04 15.29 8.18
C GLU A 127 22.19 15.50 6.91
N LEU A 128 22.66 14.99 5.77
CA LEU A 128 21.90 15.02 4.52
C LEU A 128 20.62 14.18 4.62
N GLY A 129 20.68 13.04 5.33
CA GLY A 129 19.52 12.22 5.64
C GLY A 129 18.47 13.01 6.45
N ASP A 130 18.89 13.72 7.49
CA ASP A 130 18.00 14.56 8.31
C ASP A 130 17.39 15.71 7.50
N LEU A 131 18.17 16.38 6.68
CA LEU A 131 17.68 17.44 5.80
C LEU A 131 16.66 16.90 4.80
N PHE A 132 16.90 15.72 4.23
CA PHE A 132 16.00 15.08 3.29
C PHE A 132 14.67 14.73 3.95
N VAL A 133 14.70 14.07 5.10
CA VAL A 133 13.48 13.72 5.84
C VAL A 133 12.70 14.97 6.25
N SER A 134 13.40 15.98 6.78
CA SER A 134 12.75 17.25 7.16
C SER A 134 12.13 17.98 5.98
N HIS A 135 12.72 17.86 4.79
CA HIS A 135 12.15 18.38 3.56
C HIS A 135 10.90 17.61 3.13
N LEU A 136 10.92 16.28 3.25
CA LEU A 136 9.74 15.44 2.98
C LEU A 136 8.60 15.75 3.95
N GLU A 137 8.87 15.81 5.27
CA GLU A 137 7.88 16.16 6.28
C GLU A 137 7.16 17.48 5.98
N LYS A 138 7.92 18.45 5.46
CA LYS A 138 7.41 19.81 5.22
C LYS A 138 6.62 19.92 3.91
N ASN A 139 6.95 19.11 2.92
CA ASN A 139 6.45 19.27 1.55
C ASN A 139 5.59 18.10 1.06
N MET A 140 5.55 16.97 1.78
CA MET A 140 4.82 15.78 1.38
C MET A 140 3.69 15.47 2.36
N ASP A 141 2.46 15.72 1.91
CA ASP A 141 1.25 15.28 2.60
C ASP A 141 0.93 13.84 2.21
N VAL A 142 1.41 12.89 3.05
CA VAL A 142 1.20 11.45 2.83
C VAL A 142 -0.29 11.11 2.82
N GLU A 143 -1.09 11.75 3.69
CA GLU A 143 -2.55 11.56 3.73
C GLU A 143 -3.17 11.93 2.38
N ALA A 144 -2.84 13.12 1.85
CA ALA A 144 -3.33 13.58 0.56
C ALA A 144 -2.89 12.66 -0.58
N VAL A 145 -1.62 12.24 -0.62
CA VAL A 145 -1.09 11.34 -1.66
C VAL A 145 -1.85 10.02 -1.67
N VAL A 146 -2.04 9.38 -0.52
CA VAL A 146 -2.75 8.10 -0.43
C VAL A 146 -4.23 8.27 -0.75
N ARG A 147 -4.89 9.29 -0.18
CA ARG A 147 -6.28 9.63 -0.46
C ARG A 147 -6.51 9.79 -1.97
N ASP A 148 -5.69 10.59 -2.64
CA ASP A 148 -5.86 10.90 -4.05
C ASP A 148 -5.61 9.65 -4.92
N LYS A 149 -4.62 8.81 -4.57
CA LYS A 149 -4.37 7.54 -5.25
C LYS A 149 -5.54 6.56 -5.09
N VAL A 150 -6.08 6.41 -3.89
CA VAL A 150 -7.22 5.51 -3.63
C VAL A 150 -8.50 6.05 -4.27
N ALA A 151 -8.73 7.38 -4.21
CA ALA A 151 -9.85 8.02 -4.89
C ALA A 151 -9.79 7.88 -6.42
N ALA A 152 -8.59 7.75 -7.00
CA ALA A 152 -8.41 7.52 -8.43
C ALA A 152 -8.63 6.05 -8.85
N PHE A 153 -8.72 5.10 -7.92
CA PHE A 153 -9.01 3.71 -8.27
C PHE A 153 -10.39 3.59 -8.90
N SER A 154 -10.47 2.82 -9.99
CA SER A 154 -11.77 2.47 -10.57
C SER A 154 -12.58 1.61 -9.62
N SER A 155 -13.91 1.60 -9.77
CA SER A 155 -14.78 0.70 -9.01
C SER A 155 -14.41 -0.77 -9.21
N ASP A 156 -13.93 -1.13 -10.42
CA ASP A 156 -13.42 -2.47 -10.73
C ASP A 156 -12.22 -2.85 -9.90
N LYS A 157 -11.27 -1.91 -9.75
CA LYS A 157 -10.05 -2.15 -8.97
C LYS A 157 -10.35 -2.33 -7.49
N LEU A 158 -11.26 -1.53 -6.96
CA LEU A 158 -11.72 -1.66 -5.55
C LEU A 158 -12.45 -2.99 -5.34
N GLU A 159 -13.32 -3.38 -6.28
CA GLU A 159 -14.02 -4.66 -6.24
C GLU A 159 -13.03 -5.83 -6.26
N GLU A 160 -12.04 -5.82 -7.20
CA GLU A 160 -11.01 -6.84 -7.30
C GLU A 160 -10.21 -6.98 -6.01
N MET A 161 -9.79 -5.87 -5.41
CA MET A 161 -9.02 -5.86 -4.16
C MET A 161 -9.85 -6.41 -3.00
N LEU A 162 -11.09 -5.95 -2.83
CA LEU A 162 -11.96 -6.41 -1.74
C LEU A 162 -12.37 -7.87 -1.92
N LEU A 163 -12.72 -8.30 -3.14
CA LEU A 163 -13.01 -9.70 -3.42
C LEU A 163 -11.77 -10.58 -3.23
N GLY A 164 -10.57 -10.09 -3.56
CA GLY A 164 -9.31 -10.80 -3.33
C GLY A 164 -9.10 -11.12 -1.85
N ILE A 165 -9.40 -10.16 -0.98
CA ILE A 165 -9.22 -10.29 0.48
C ILE A 165 -10.37 -11.08 1.11
N MET A 166 -11.62 -10.81 0.73
CA MET A 166 -12.82 -11.28 1.42
C MET A 166 -13.58 -12.39 0.66
N LYS A 167 -12.99 -13.02 -0.34
CA LYS A 167 -13.67 -14.04 -1.16
C LYS A 167 -14.15 -15.23 -0.34
N ARG A 168 -13.39 -15.62 0.68
CA ARG A 168 -13.71 -16.74 1.56
C ARG A 168 -14.90 -16.37 2.47
N GLU A 169 -14.89 -15.19 3.00
CA GLU A 169 -15.93 -14.64 3.88
C GLU A 169 -17.27 -14.51 3.14
N PHE A 170 -17.23 -13.99 1.93
CA PHE A 170 -18.45 -13.88 1.10
C PHE A 170 -19.06 -15.24 0.77
N ARG A 171 -18.23 -16.23 0.40
CA ARG A 171 -18.71 -17.60 0.20
C ARG A 171 -19.30 -18.23 1.47
N PHE A 172 -18.70 -17.92 2.61
CA PHE A 172 -19.22 -18.37 3.90
C PHE A 172 -20.63 -17.80 4.16
N ILE A 173 -20.82 -16.48 3.92
CA ILE A 173 -22.14 -15.82 4.07
C ILE A 173 -23.18 -16.47 3.15
N GLU A 174 -22.83 -16.75 1.89
CA GLU A 174 -23.70 -17.45 0.93
C GLU A 174 -24.06 -18.85 1.44
N GLY A 175 -23.09 -19.59 1.94
CA GLY A 175 -23.30 -20.93 2.53
C GLY A 175 -24.19 -20.92 3.77
N VAL A 176 -24.00 -19.96 4.67
CA VAL A 176 -24.85 -19.76 5.84
C VAL A 176 -26.31 -19.52 5.43
N GLY A 177 -26.52 -18.71 4.38
CA GLY A 177 -27.86 -18.50 3.82
C GLY A 177 -28.53 -19.80 3.36
N ALA A 178 -27.79 -20.67 2.69
CA ALA A 178 -28.29 -21.99 2.27
C ALA A 178 -28.65 -22.86 3.47
N VAL A 179 -27.80 -22.94 4.48
CA VAL A 179 -28.03 -23.75 5.69
C VAL A 179 -29.24 -23.24 6.45
N LEU A 180 -29.34 -21.94 6.69
CA LEU A 180 -30.49 -21.34 7.38
C LEU A 180 -31.79 -21.57 6.60
N GLY A 181 -31.77 -21.37 5.29
CA GLY A 181 -32.92 -21.65 4.43
C GLY A 181 -33.36 -23.12 4.51
N PHE A 182 -32.39 -24.05 4.49
CA PHE A 182 -32.67 -25.47 4.63
C PHE A 182 -33.34 -25.82 5.98
N VAL A 183 -32.80 -25.29 7.09
CA VAL A 183 -33.36 -25.49 8.43
C VAL A 183 -34.78 -24.93 8.52
N ILE A 184 -35.04 -23.75 7.98
CA ILE A 184 -36.39 -23.15 7.93
C ILE A 184 -37.31 -24.04 7.10
N GLY A 185 -36.88 -24.54 5.95
CA GLY A 185 -37.64 -25.44 5.10
C GLY A 185 -37.98 -26.78 5.80
N LEU A 186 -37.08 -27.32 6.62
CA LEU A 186 -37.34 -28.49 7.46
C LEU A 186 -38.38 -28.19 8.54
N ALA A 187 -38.27 -27.04 9.20
CA ALA A 187 -39.28 -26.64 10.21
C ALA A 187 -40.66 -26.47 9.60
N GLN A 188 -40.76 -25.87 8.41
CA GLN A 188 -42.02 -25.74 7.67
C GLN A 188 -42.61 -27.12 7.30
N LEU A 189 -41.77 -28.05 6.86
CA LEU A 189 -42.21 -29.41 6.53
C LEU A 189 -42.72 -30.13 7.77
N GLY A 190 -42.06 -29.98 8.92
CA GLY A 190 -42.52 -30.55 10.20
C GLY A 190 -43.86 -29.99 10.64
N ILE A 191 -44.09 -28.69 10.50
CA ILE A 191 -45.39 -28.07 10.82
C ILE A 191 -46.48 -28.61 9.90
N LEU A 192 -46.23 -28.71 8.60
CA LEU A 192 -47.18 -29.26 7.63
C LEU A 192 -47.52 -30.73 7.88
N TRP A 193 -46.64 -31.48 8.52
CA TRP A 193 -46.85 -32.89 8.83
C TRP A 193 -47.68 -33.10 10.11
N LEU A 194 -47.66 -32.06 10.98
CA LEU A 194 -48.42 -32.04 12.25
C LEU A 194 -49.84 -31.51 12.09
N MET A 195 -50.18 -30.86 10.97
CA MET A 195 -51.52 -30.38 10.60
C MET A 195 -52.24 -31.38 9.74
#